data_dfb7886f4bebc5568ef1b6c723f60645
#
_entry.id   dfb7886f4bebc5568ef1b6c723f60645
#
_cell.length_a   1.000
_cell.length_b   1.000
_cell.length_c   1.000
_cell.angle_alpha   90.00
_cell.angle_beta   90.00
_cell.angle_gamma   90.00
#
_symmetry.space_group_name_H-M   'P 1'
#
loop_
_entity.id
_entity.type
_entity.pdbx_description
1 polymer ?
#
loop_
_entity_poly.entity_id
_entity_poly.type
_entity_poly.pdbx_seq_one_letter_code
_entity_poly.pdbx_strand_id
1 'polypeptide(L)'
;MGMTMTQKILAAHAGLPSVSAGQLIEADLDLVLGNDITSPVAIHEIGKMNVEGVFHKDKIALVMDHFAPNKDIKSAEHCKCVREFACKNDITNYFDVGEMGIEHALLPEKGLTVAGDVIIGADSHTCTYGALGAFSTGVGSTDMAAGMATGKAWFKVPSAIKFNIVGKPDKWISGKDVILHIIGMIGVDGALYKSMEFVGEGIKYLSMDDRFTIANMAIEAGGKNGIFPVDDLTRAYMKEHSKRPFVEYEADADAEYDEEYTIDLSTLKSTVSFPHLPDNTRTIDEVGDVKIDQVVIGSCTNGRMEDLRTAAEILKGKKVAKGLRVIVIPATQQIYLDAMEEGLLKIFIEAGAIVSTPTCGPCLGGYMGVLAEGERCVSTTNRNFVGRMGHVDSEVYLASPAVAAASAITGKISGRRKXCRRCRRKRRSDKKXKQHMVVYLNMAITXIRMLSFRQDIXILPIRKNLPHTVWKISIKISLKMYMWEILLXPIKTLDVVLPVNMHRFPSRHPVSAVSLLRHLPESFTGMPSISVCRSLSAHRPQRKYRQGMRWKXILIPESSQMXQPERNSRDRHFHHLCRRLLTAKVLSIISTRNX
;
A
#
# COMPACT_ATOMS: atom_id res chain seq x y z
N MET A 1 -6.36 39.05 27.84
CA MET A 1 -5.60 37.91 27.34
C MET A 1 -6.28 37.39 26.08
N GLY A 2 -5.54 37.33 24.99
CA GLY A 2 -6.01 36.76 23.75
C GLY A 2 -6.19 35.25 23.85
N MET A 3 -7.10 34.70 23.05
CA MET A 3 -7.43 33.29 23.02
C MET A 3 -6.83 32.61 21.80
N THR A 4 -6.37 31.37 21.95
CA THR A 4 -5.98 30.48 20.85
C THR A 4 -7.23 30.01 20.09
N MET A 5 -7.07 29.41 18.91
CA MET A 5 -8.19 28.86 18.13
C MET A 5 -9.02 27.90 18.97
N THR A 6 -8.37 26.96 19.64
CA THR A 6 -9.04 25.93 20.48
C THR A 6 -9.81 26.59 21.63
N GLN A 7 -9.25 27.60 22.28
CA GLN A 7 -9.93 28.32 23.38
C GLN A 7 -11.20 29.03 22.88
N LYS A 8 -11.16 29.66 21.71
CA LYS A 8 -12.35 30.32 21.12
C LYS A 8 -13.49 29.35 20.82
N ILE A 9 -13.14 28.19 20.22
CA ILE A 9 -14.13 27.14 19.93
C ILE A 9 -14.78 26.66 21.23
N LEU A 10 -13.96 26.35 22.22
CA LEU A 10 -14.44 25.84 23.52
C LEU A 10 -15.26 26.90 24.28
N ALA A 11 -14.84 28.17 24.25
CA ALA A 11 -15.61 29.28 24.86
C ALA A 11 -17.01 29.38 24.26
N ALA A 12 -17.10 29.36 22.92
CA ALA A 12 -18.37 29.44 22.20
C ALA A 12 -19.33 28.29 22.60
N HIS A 13 -18.79 27.06 22.70
CA HIS A 13 -19.60 25.86 23.03
C HIS A 13 -19.92 25.74 24.54
N ALA A 14 -19.19 26.46 25.37
CA ALA A 14 -19.48 26.57 26.80
C ALA A 14 -20.42 27.75 27.11
N GLY A 15 -20.78 28.57 26.10
CA GLY A 15 -21.57 29.77 26.30
C GLY A 15 -20.85 30.84 27.12
N LEU A 16 -19.52 30.87 27.04
CA LEU A 16 -18.67 31.79 27.82
C LEU A 16 -18.04 32.85 26.89
N PRO A 17 -17.87 34.07 27.35
CA PRO A 17 -17.21 35.10 26.54
C PRO A 17 -15.72 34.83 26.33
N SER A 18 -15.08 34.11 27.24
CA SER A 18 -13.69 33.71 27.15
C SER A 18 -13.39 32.54 28.08
N VAL A 19 -12.33 31.81 27.78
CA VAL A 19 -11.80 30.73 28.63
C VAL A 19 -10.26 30.85 28.69
N SER A 20 -9.67 30.26 29.72
CA SER A 20 -8.22 30.24 29.90
C SER A 20 -7.71 28.80 30.08
N ALA A 21 -6.46 28.58 29.76
CA ALA A 21 -5.79 27.28 29.92
C ALA A 21 -5.94 26.79 31.37
N GLY A 22 -6.30 25.52 31.53
CA GLY A 22 -6.51 24.91 32.85
C GLY A 22 -7.94 25.04 33.40
N GLN A 23 -8.77 25.92 32.84
CA GLN A 23 -10.16 26.11 33.28
C GLN A 23 -10.98 24.87 32.99
N LEU A 24 -11.81 24.46 33.94
CA LEU A 24 -12.80 23.35 33.74
C LEU A 24 -14.09 23.96 33.21
N ILE A 25 -14.57 23.41 32.10
CA ILE A 25 -15.79 23.84 31.43
C ILE A 25 -16.66 22.64 31.07
N GLU A 26 -17.95 22.87 30.88
CA GLU A 26 -18.86 21.96 30.20
C GLU A 26 -19.19 22.59 28.84
N ALA A 27 -19.03 21.85 27.76
CA ALA A 27 -19.28 22.34 26.41
C ALA A 27 -20.28 21.46 25.66
N ASP A 28 -21.11 22.08 24.83
CA ASP A 28 -22.04 21.40 23.92
C ASP A 28 -21.24 20.70 22.81
N LEU A 29 -21.75 19.55 22.36
CA LEU A 29 -21.13 18.72 21.33
C LEU A 29 -21.86 18.84 19.99
N ASP A 30 -21.10 18.94 18.90
CA ASP A 30 -21.65 18.91 17.55
C ASP A 30 -21.69 17.50 16.97
N LEU A 31 -20.75 16.65 17.38
CA LEU A 31 -20.71 15.26 16.92
C LEU A 31 -20.08 14.36 17.97
N VAL A 32 -20.69 13.18 18.16
CA VAL A 32 -20.10 12.09 18.97
C VAL A 32 -19.85 10.91 18.05
N LEU A 33 -18.62 10.43 18.02
CA LEU A 33 -18.15 9.41 17.08
C LEU A 33 -17.85 8.10 17.83
N GLY A 34 -18.24 6.97 17.25
CA GLY A 34 -17.86 5.64 17.74
C GLY A 34 -17.67 4.61 16.64
N ASN A 35 -16.90 3.58 16.94
CA ASN A 35 -16.58 2.49 16.00
C ASN A 35 -16.93 1.12 16.59
N ASP A 36 -16.70 0.06 15.83
CA ASP A 36 -17.06 -1.33 16.22
C ASP A 36 -16.21 -1.91 17.38
N ILE A 37 -15.14 -1.22 17.80
CA ILE A 37 -14.36 -1.62 19.00
C ILE A 37 -14.94 -0.96 20.27
N THR A 38 -15.14 0.34 20.21
CA THR A 38 -15.41 1.18 21.40
C THR A 38 -16.89 1.41 21.65
N SER A 39 -17.73 1.41 20.60
CA SER A 39 -19.19 1.62 20.74
C SER A 39 -19.88 0.54 21.57
N PRO A 40 -19.55 -0.77 21.46
CA PRO A 40 -20.19 -1.76 22.34
C PRO A 40 -19.99 -1.47 23.83
N VAL A 41 -18.81 -0.95 24.22
CA VAL A 41 -18.54 -0.54 25.61
C VAL A 41 -19.39 0.67 25.99
N ALA A 42 -19.44 1.70 25.14
CA ALA A 42 -20.26 2.89 25.38
C ALA A 42 -21.76 2.54 25.47
N ILE A 43 -22.25 1.67 24.59
CA ILE A 43 -23.65 1.19 24.59
C ILE A 43 -23.99 0.49 25.93
N HIS A 44 -23.06 -0.34 26.40
CA HIS A 44 -23.21 -1.00 27.71
C HIS A 44 -23.27 0.04 28.87
N GLU A 45 -22.45 1.09 28.79
CA GLU A 45 -22.44 2.17 29.80
C GLU A 45 -23.73 3.00 29.75
N ILE A 46 -24.25 3.33 28.55
CA ILE A 46 -25.54 4.00 28.34
C ILE A 46 -26.66 3.17 29.00
N GLY A 47 -26.60 1.84 28.85
CA GLY A 47 -27.58 0.93 29.48
C GLY A 47 -27.62 1.00 31.01
N LYS A 48 -26.55 1.48 31.64
CA LYS A 48 -26.50 1.70 33.12
C LYS A 48 -26.98 3.09 33.51
N MET A 49 -26.97 4.04 32.56
CA MET A 49 -27.48 5.40 32.78
C MET A 49 -29.01 5.34 32.65
N ASN A 50 -29.72 5.97 33.56
CA ASN A 50 -31.19 5.97 33.54
C ASN A 50 -31.70 7.02 32.52
N VAL A 51 -31.33 6.82 31.23
CA VAL A 51 -31.69 7.73 30.14
C VAL A 51 -32.51 7.03 29.05
N GLU A 52 -33.47 7.74 28.47
CA GLU A 52 -34.28 7.24 27.37
C GLU A 52 -33.67 7.69 26.01
N GLY A 53 -32.83 6.81 25.43
CA GLY A 53 -32.25 7.05 24.11
C GLY A 53 -31.01 7.92 24.15
N VAL A 54 -30.82 8.70 23.07
CA VAL A 54 -29.66 9.54 22.85
C VAL A 54 -30.08 11.00 22.71
N PHE A 55 -29.13 11.94 22.94
CA PHE A 55 -29.43 13.38 22.90
C PHE A 55 -29.90 13.87 21.54
N HIS A 56 -29.33 13.37 20.45
CA HIS A 56 -29.68 13.78 19.09
C HIS A 56 -29.16 12.77 18.07
N LYS A 57 -30.05 12.13 17.35
CA LYS A 57 -29.73 11.05 16.40
C LYS A 57 -28.81 11.48 15.22
N ASP A 58 -28.91 12.75 14.79
CA ASP A 58 -28.11 13.28 13.67
C ASP A 58 -26.72 13.76 14.11
N LYS A 59 -26.48 13.87 15.42
CA LYS A 59 -25.19 14.30 15.99
C LYS A 59 -24.38 13.11 16.56
N ILE A 60 -24.73 11.90 16.14
CA ILE A 60 -24.00 10.68 16.47
C ILE A 60 -23.60 10.00 15.18
N ALA A 61 -22.33 9.61 15.05
CA ALA A 61 -21.80 8.83 13.92
C ALA A 61 -21.24 7.51 14.44
N LEU A 62 -21.70 6.40 13.87
CA LEU A 62 -21.24 5.05 14.23
C LEU A 62 -20.70 4.38 12.97
N VAL A 63 -19.41 4.01 12.98
CA VAL A 63 -18.69 3.52 11.79
C VAL A 63 -18.13 2.13 12.08
N MET A 64 -18.49 1.15 11.24
CA MET A 64 -18.01 -0.24 11.35
C MET A 64 -16.77 -0.38 10.47
N ASP A 65 -15.58 -0.02 10.97
CA ASP A 65 -14.35 0.08 10.16
C ASP A 65 -13.14 -0.71 10.67
N HIS A 66 -13.15 -1.19 11.91
CA HIS A 66 -11.99 -1.89 12.46
C HIS A 66 -12.06 -3.40 12.23
N PHE A 67 -13.25 -3.99 12.45
CA PHE A 67 -13.47 -5.44 12.35
C PHE A 67 -14.39 -5.84 11.18
N ALA A 68 -14.83 -4.89 10.40
CA ALA A 68 -15.70 -5.14 9.24
C ALA A 68 -14.90 -5.18 7.94
N PRO A 69 -15.18 -6.11 6.99
CA PRO A 69 -16.02 -7.30 7.17
C PRO A 69 -15.49 -8.21 8.29
N ASN A 70 -16.39 -8.79 9.06
CA ASN A 70 -16.03 -9.41 10.34
C ASN A 70 -15.02 -10.56 10.21
N LYS A 71 -13.96 -10.51 11.00
CA LYS A 71 -12.88 -11.50 10.99
C LYS A 71 -13.17 -12.74 11.84
N ASP A 72 -14.08 -12.63 12.81
CA ASP A 72 -14.45 -13.71 13.75
C ASP A 72 -15.83 -13.45 14.36
N ILE A 73 -16.33 -14.44 15.13
CA ILE A 73 -17.67 -14.39 15.77
C ILE A 73 -17.80 -13.19 16.71
N LYS A 74 -16.77 -12.92 17.52
CA LYS A 74 -16.79 -11.81 18.51
C LYS A 74 -16.91 -10.46 17.78
N SER A 75 -16.16 -10.27 16.68
CA SER A 75 -16.25 -9.08 15.84
C SER A 75 -17.66 -8.90 15.27
N ALA A 76 -18.28 -9.99 14.82
CA ALA A 76 -19.66 -9.98 14.31
C ALA A 76 -20.67 -9.60 15.39
N GLU A 77 -20.48 -10.07 16.61
CA GLU A 77 -21.32 -9.72 17.78
C GLU A 77 -21.18 -8.24 18.13
N HIS A 78 -19.96 -7.68 18.08
CA HIS A 78 -19.71 -6.25 18.28
C HIS A 78 -20.47 -5.41 17.24
N CYS A 79 -20.31 -5.70 15.96
CA CYS A 79 -21.00 -4.99 14.87
C CYS A 79 -22.51 -5.12 14.99
N LYS A 80 -23.02 -6.31 15.36
CA LYS A 80 -24.46 -6.54 15.61
C LYS A 80 -24.98 -5.66 16.75
N CYS A 81 -24.25 -5.58 17.87
CA CYS A 81 -24.61 -4.73 19.02
C CYS A 81 -24.76 -3.26 18.59
N VAL A 82 -23.81 -2.75 17.82
CA VAL A 82 -23.83 -1.36 17.35
C VAL A 82 -25.00 -1.13 16.37
N ARG A 83 -25.21 -2.08 15.44
CA ARG A 83 -26.33 -2.03 14.48
C ARG A 83 -27.69 -1.98 15.19
N GLU A 84 -27.90 -2.86 16.18
CA GLU A 84 -29.14 -2.90 16.96
C GLU A 84 -29.36 -1.60 17.73
N PHE A 85 -28.30 -1.03 18.31
CA PHE A 85 -28.35 0.26 19.01
C PHE A 85 -28.69 1.39 18.03
N ALA A 86 -28.05 1.42 16.85
CA ALA A 86 -28.31 2.43 15.81
C ALA A 86 -29.79 2.36 15.36
N CYS A 87 -30.30 1.17 15.09
CA CYS A 87 -31.71 0.95 14.72
C CYS A 87 -32.67 1.38 15.83
N LYS A 88 -32.38 1.00 17.07
CA LYS A 88 -33.23 1.35 18.23
C LYS A 88 -33.37 2.85 18.46
N ASN A 89 -32.26 3.61 18.20
CA ASN A 89 -32.21 5.05 18.45
C ASN A 89 -32.38 5.88 17.14
N ASP A 90 -32.69 5.21 16.03
CA ASP A 90 -32.88 5.84 14.71
C ASP A 90 -31.66 6.70 14.31
N ILE A 91 -30.42 6.24 14.62
CA ILE A 91 -29.19 6.98 14.34
C ILE A 91 -29.04 7.17 12.82
N THR A 92 -28.96 8.42 12.40
CA THR A 92 -28.90 8.80 10.97
C THR A 92 -27.53 8.42 10.35
N ASN A 93 -26.44 8.63 11.08
CA ASN A 93 -25.09 8.45 10.56
C ASN A 93 -24.51 7.11 11.03
N TYR A 94 -25.07 6.01 10.53
CA TYR A 94 -24.60 4.66 10.77
C TYR A 94 -24.02 4.10 9.46
N PHE A 95 -22.78 3.68 9.49
CA PHE A 95 -22.03 3.21 8.29
C PHE A 95 -21.51 1.79 8.51
N ASP A 96 -22.05 0.83 7.77
CA ASP A 96 -21.66 -0.59 7.79
C ASP A 96 -21.09 -1.02 6.43
N VAL A 97 -20.82 -2.28 6.26
CA VAL A 97 -20.28 -2.87 5.02
C VAL A 97 -21.12 -2.41 3.80
N GLY A 98 -20.43 -1.87 2.79
CA GLY A 98 -21.06 -1.29 1.60
C GLY A 98 -21.02 0.24 1.59
N GLU A 99 -21.08 0.87 2.76
CA GLU A 99 -21.01 2.33 2.91
C GLU A 99 -19.83 2.74 3.81
N MET A 100 -19.05 1.76 4.26
CA MET A 100 -17.98 1.94 5.22
C MET A 100 -16.77 2.67 4.65
N GLY A 101 -16.02 3.25 5.52
CA GLY A 101 -14.71 3.81 5.31
C GLY A 101 -14.05 3.95 6.67
N ILE A 102 -12.76 4.17 6.70
CA ILE A 102 -12.07 4.45 7.97
C ILE A 102 -12.64 5.76 8.52
N GLU A 103 -13.17 5.74 9.74
CA GLU A 103 -13.97 6.82 10.33
C GLU A 103 -13.37 8.22 10.14
N HIS A 104 -12.04 8.35 10.33
CA HIS A 104 -11.35 9.66 10.25
C HIS A 104 -11.12 10.14 8.80
N ALA A 105 -11.42 9.32 7.80
CA ALA A 105 -11.48 9.74 6.41
C ALA A 105 -12.95 9.87 5.95
N LEU A 106 -13.80 8.96 6.40
CA LEU A 106 -15.20 8.89 6.00
C LEU A 106 -16.01 10.12 6.46
N LEU A 107 -15.87 10.54 7.73
CA LEU A 107 -16.72 11.61 8.26
C LEU A 107 -16.48 12.97 7.58
N PRO A 108 -15.22 13.38 7.29
CA PRO A 108 -15.00 14.59 6.47
C PRO A 108 -15.54 14.43 5.05
N GLU A 109 -15.35 13.26 4.41
CA GLU A 109 -15.85 12.94 3.06
C GLU A 109 -17.39 13.05 2.99
N LYS A 110 -18.08 12.64 4.06
CA LYS A 110 -19.54 12.72 4.18
C LYS A 110 -20.03 14.11 4.64
N GLY A 111 -19.12 15.04 4.88
CA GLY A 111 -19.45 16.41 5.30
C GLY A 111 -20.03 16.51 6.71
N LEU A 112 -19.76 15.53 7.57
CA LEU A 112 -20.30 15.48 8.93
C LEU A 112 -19.47 16.31 9.92
N THR A 113 -18.27 16.72 9.52
CA THR A 113 -17.35 17.51 10.34
C THR A 113 -16.99 18.81 9.60
N VAL A 114 -17.08 19.94 10.28
CA VAL A 114 -16.80 21.27 9.69
C VAL A 114 -16.01 22.12 10.69
N ALA A 115 -15.52 23.26 10.21
CA ALA A 115 -14.79 24.23 11.04
C ALA A 115 -15.67 24.75 12.19
N GLY A 116 -15.08 24.88 13.35
CA GLY A 116 -15.72 25.39 14.55
C GLY A 116 -16.47 24.35 15.39
N ASP A 117 -16.64 23.12 14.88
CA ASP A 117 -17.29 22.02 15.63
C ASP A 117 -16.48 21.62 16.89
N VAL A 118 -17.18 21.16 17.92
CA VAL A 118 -16.63 20.41 19.05
C VAL A 118 -17.03 18.93 18.88
N ILE A 119 -16.03 18.07 18.66
CA ILE A 119 -16.22 16.66 18.33
C ILE A 119 -15.50 15.77 19.34
N ILE A 120 -16.19 14.77 19.88
CA ILE A 120 -15.53 13.73 20.67
C ILE A 120 -15.75 12.35 20.01
N GLY A 121 -14.78 11.48 20.20
CA GLY A 121 -14.90 10.09 19.75
C GLY A 121 -14.12 9.16 20.66
N ALA A 122 -14.58 7.91 20.78
CA ALA A 122 -13.84 6.93 21.56
C ALA A 122 -12.72 6.26 20.72
N ASP A 123 -12.07 7.07 19.90
CA ASP A 123 -10.83 6.72 19.19
C ASP A 123 -9.81 7.85 19.39
N SER A 124 -8.57 7.49 19.62
CA SER A 124 -7.47 8.45 19.88
C SER A 124 -7.28 9.44 18.73
N HIS A 125 -7.50 8.99 17.48
CA HIS A 125 -7.26 9.80 16.28
C HIS A 125 -8.46 10.69 15.90
N THR A 126 -9.46 10.82 16.76
CA THR A 126 -10.55 11.80 16.62
C THR A 126 -10.01 13.22 16.42
N CYS A 127 -8.78 13.53 16.86
CA CYS A 127 -8.09 14.80 16.62
C CYS A 127 -7.92 15.18 15.13
N THR A 128 -8.13 14.24 14.20
CA THR A 128 -8.01 14.41 12.74
C THR A 128 -8.78 15.63 12.21
N TYR A 129 -9.97 15.91 12.75
CA TYR A 129 -10.87 16.95 12.20
C TYR A 129 -10.39 18.37 12.50
N GLY A 130 -9.35 18.53 13.33
CA GLY A 130 -8.66 19.82 13.49
C GLY A 130 -8.01 20.31 12.19
N ALA A 131 -7.78 19.43 11.21
CA ALA A 131 -7.38 19.81 9.85
C ALA A 131 -8.40 20.73 9.17
N LEU A 132 -9.67 20.67 9.58
CA LEU A 132 -10.76 21.53 9.09
C LEU A 132 -10.97 22.77 9.98
N GLY A 133 -10.24 22.92 11.07
CA GLY A 133 -10.44 23.99 12.04
C GLY A 133 -11.49 23.67 13.11
N ALA A 134 -11.69 22.39 13.43
CA ALA A 134 -12.57 21.94 14.51
C ALA A 134 -11.74 21.66 15.77
N PHE A 135 -12.34 21.79 16.96
CA PHE A 135 -11.79 21.16 18.16
C PHE A 135 -12.30 19.72 18.23
N SER A 136 -11.44 18.78 17.99
CA SER A 136 -11.81 17.35 17.99
C SER A 136 -10.78 16.57 18.79
N THR A 137 -11.28 15.63 19.62
CA THR A 137 -10.41 14.92 20.56
C THR A 137 -10.92 13.53 20.91
N GLY A 138 -9.98 12.61 21.15
CA GLY A 138 -10.27 11.27 21.65
C GLY A 138 -10.61 11.28 23.13
N VAL A 139 -11.63 10.49 23.51
CA VAL A 139 -12.08 10.31 24.89
C VAL A 139 -12.27 8.82 25.20
N GLY A 140 -12.53 8.47 26.45
CA GLY A 140 -12.88 7.10 26.85
C GLY A 140 -14.30 6.73 26.41
N SER A 141 -14.59 5.42 26.30
CA SER A 141 -15.92 4.94 25.93
C SER A 141 -17.00 5.38 26.93
N THR A 142 -16.65 5.58 28.19
CA THR A 142 -17.57 6.11 29.22
C THR A 142 -17.94 7.58 28.96
N ASP A 143 -16.95 8.40 28.59
CA ASP A 143 -17.16 9.81 28.22
C ASP A 143 -17.98 9.91 26.93
N MET A 144 -17.69 9.02 25.97
CA MET A 144 -18.49 8.91 24.72
C MET A 144 -19.95 8.58 25.06
N ALA A 145 -20.18 7.62 25.97
CA ALA A 145 -21.53 7.25 26.42
C ALA A 145 -22.27 8.44 27.03
N ALA A 146 -21.58 9.19 27.91
CA ALA A 146 -22.13 10.42 28.51
C ALA A 146 -22.46 11.47 27.44
N GLY A 147 -21.54 11.66 26.48
CA GLY A 147 -21.75 12.55 25.33
C GLY A 147 -22.95 12.17 24.48
N MET A 148 -23.12 10.86 24.16
CA MET A 148 -24.30 10.35 23.43
C MET A 148 -25.60 10.56 24.20
N ALA A 149 -25.56 10.46 25.54
CA ALA A 149 -26.73 10.62 26.38
C ALA A 149 -27.13 12.09 26.58
N THR A 150 -26.14 12.99 26.73
CA THR A 150 -26.38 14.38 27.18
C THR A 150 -26.14 15.45 26.11
N GLY A 151 -25.33 15.16 25.08
CA GLY A 151 -24.89 16.14 24.10
C GLY A 151 -23.82 17.09 24.65
N LYS A 152 -23.19 16.75 25.78
CA LYS A 152 -22.22 17.60 26.48
C LYS A 152 -21.00 16.80 26.92
N ALA A 153 -19.89 17.50 27.10
CA ALA A 153 -18.68 16.92 27.69
C ALA A 153 -17.93 17.93 28.55
N TRP A 154 -17.24 17.41 29.54
CA TRP A 154 -16.34 18.18 30.39
C TRP A 154 -14.95 18.26 29.75
N PHE A 155 -14.40 19.47 29.76
CA PHE A 155 -13.03 19.71 29.29
C PHE A 155 -12.26 20.54 30.30
N LYS A 156 -11.03 20.15 30.56
CA LYS A 156 -10.02 21.08 31.05
C LYS A 156 -9.46 21.78 29.80
N VAL A 157 -9.63 23.07 29.70
CA VAL A 157 -9.17 23.82 28.51
C VAL A 157 -7.66 23.62 28.33
N PRO A 158 -7.19 23.10 27.19
CA PRO A 158 -5.75 22.88 26.98
C PRO A 158 -5.01 24.21 26.80
N SER A 159 -3.76 24.26 27.21
CA SER A 159 -2.81 25.26 26.73
C SER A 159 -2.39 24.89 25.31
N ALA A 160 -1.58 25.71 24.65
CA ALA A 160 -1.25 25.48 23.24
C ALA A 160 0.24 25.59 22.95
N ILE A 161 0.67 24.85 21.92
CA ILE A 161 1.98 24.99 21.26
C ILE A 161 1.73 25.49 19.84
N LYS A 162 2.48 26.48 19.40
CA LYS A 162 2.40 27.02 18.05
C LYS A 162 3.52 26.46 17.16
N PHE A 163 3.14 25.89 16.01
CA PHE A 163 4.06 25.42 14.96
C PHE A 163 3.93 26.36 13.77
N ASN A 164 4.90 27.24 13.60
CA ASN A 164 4.98 28.16 12.48
C ASN A 164 5.62 27.44 11.28
N ILE A 165 4.80 27.04 10.31
CA ILE A 165 5.21 26.29 9.12
C ILE A 165 5.64 27.28 8.04
N VAL A 166 6.88 27.17 7.56
CA VAL A 166 7.44 28.05 6.52
C VAL A 166 8.04 27.24 5.37
N GLY A 167 8.34 27.91 4.27
CA GLY A 167 9.00 27.28 3.12
C GLY A 167 8.08 26.35 2.32
N LYS A 168 8.66 25.73 1.31
CA LYS A 168 7.96 24.81 0.40
C LYS A 168 8.63 23.43 0.39
N PRO A 169 7.88 22.34 0.56
CA PRO A 169 8.47 21.00 0.61
C PRO A 169 8.98 20.52 -0.75
N ASP A 170 9.98 19.64 -0.75
CA ASP A 170 10.38 18.86 -1.93
C ASP A 170 9.22 17.92 -2.31
N LYS A 171 9.11 17.56 -3.59
CA LYS A 171 8.04 16.74 -4.19
C LYS A 171 7.64 15.48 -3.37
N TRP A 172 8.57 14.87 -2.66
CA TRP A 172 8.35 13.59 -1.99
C TRP A 172 8.21 13.70 -0.47
N ILE A 173 8.14 14.93 0.03
CA ILE A 173 7.84 15.24 1.44
C ILE A 173 6.34 15.43 1.56
N SER A 174 5.73 14.73 2.47
CA SER A 174 4.28 14.78 2.74
C SER A 174 4.01 15.17 4.19
N GLY A 175 2.76 15.37 4.53
CA GLY A 175 2.32 15.63 5.91
C GLY A 175 2.86 14.59 6.90
N LYS A 176 3.01 13.32 6.44
CA LYS A 176 3.61 12.26 7.28
C LYS A 176 5.05 12.57 7.67
N ASP A 177 5.86 13.05 6.73
CA ASP A 177 7.25 13.42 7.02
C ASP A 177 7.29 14.63 7.99
N VAL A 178 6.36 15.60 7.82
CA VAL A 178 6.24 16.78 8.68
C VAL A 178 5.93 16.37 10.12
N ILE A 179 4.87 15.56 10.32
CA ILE A 179 4.46 15.21 11.69
C ILE A 179 5.45 14.25 12.36
N LEU A 180 6.07 13.34 11.63
CA LEU A 180 7.12 12.47 12.19
C LEU A 180 8.35 13.31 12.61
N HIS A 181 8.70 14.33 11.83
CA HIS A 181 9.78 15.26 12.21
C HIS A 181 9.43 16.00 13.51
N ILE A 182 8.19 16.52 13.63
CA ILE A 182 7.72 17.22 14.82
C ILE A 182 7.74 16.29 16.05
N ILE A 183 7.18 15.09 15.93
CA ILE A 183 7.15 14.11 17.02
C ILE A 183 8.59 13.74 17.45
N GLY A 184 9.49 13.54 16.48
CA GLY A 184 10.91 13.28 16.75
C GLY A 184 11.63 14.43 17.46
N MET A 185 11.14 15.67 17.26
CA MET A 185 11.71 16.87 17.85
C MET A 185 11.24 17.10 19.29
N ILE A 186 9.93 16.90 19.56
CA ILE A 186 9.34 17.23 20.87
C ILE A 186 9.09 15.99 21.76
N GLY A 187 9.17 14.77 21.20
CA GLY A 187 8.89 13.52 21.93
C GLY A 187 7.41 13.14 21.94
N VAL A 188 7.12 11.92 22.42
CA VAL A 188 5.74 11.37 22.50
C VAL A 188 4.87 12.06 23.55
N ASP A 189 5.47 12.83 24.46
CA ASP A 189 4.78 13.57 25.53
C ASP A 189 5.02 15.10 25.48
N GLY A 190 5.69 15.59 24.42
CA GLY A 190 6.02 17.02 24.29
C GLY A 190 4.80 17.93 24.22
N ALA A 191 3.70 17.44 23.68
CA ALA A 191 2.43 18.19 23.62
C ALA A 191 1.37 17.62 24.60
N LEU A 192 1.80 16.95 25.68
CA LEU A 192 0.89 16.25 26.59
C LEU A 192 -0.22 17.18 27.10
N TYR A 193 -1.47 16.83 26.72
CA TYR A 193 -2.70 17.56 27.05
C TYR A 193 -2.74 19.01 26.46
N LYS A 194 -1.93 19.33 25.44
CA LYS A 194 -1.92 20.66 24.79
C LYS A 194 -2.63 20.61 23.43
N SER A 195 -3.05 21.77 22.95
CA SER A 195 -3.48 21.98 21.56
C SER A 195 -2.24 22.28 20.71
N MET A 196 -2.09 21.60 19.57
CA MET A 196 -1.01 21.86 18.60
C MET A 196 -1.59 22.72 17.47
N GLU A 197 -1.25 24.02 17.41
CA GLU A 197 -1.73 24.93 16.38
C GLU A 197 -0.68 25.07 15.26
N PHE A 198 -1.09 24.69 14.02
CA PHE A 198 -0.22 24.71 12.84
C PHE A 198 -0.58 25.93 11.99
N VAL A 199 0.31 26.92 11.97
CA VAL A 199 0.09 28.22 11.31
C VAL A 199 1.27 28.54 10.38
N GLY A 200 1.27 29.70 9.76
CA GLY A 200 2.38 30.20 8.96
C GLY A 200 2.17 30.04 7.45
N GLU A 201 3.02 30.73 6.69
CA GLU A 201 2.86 30.87 5.24
C GLU A 201 3.11 29.55 4.46
N GLY A 202 3.76 28.57 5.08
CA GLY A 202 4.04 27.26 4.48
C GLY A 202 2.82 26.35 4.41
N ILE A 203 1.77 26.58 5.25
CA ILE A 203 0.57 25.70 5.25
C ILE A 203 -0.13 25.65 3.89
N LYS A 204 -0.02 26.69 3.09
CA LYS A 204 -0.59 26.73 1.72
C LYS A 204 0.00 25.68 0.77
N TYR A 205 1.17 25.11 1.12
CA TYR A 205 1.80 24.04 0.32
C TYR A 205 1.44 22.63 0.83
N LEU A 206 0.70 22.54 1.93
CA LEU A 206 0.19 21.29 2.48
C LEU A 206 -1.25 21.08 1.96
N SER A 207 -1.47 19.97 1.27
CA SER A 207 -2.80 19.58 0.80
C SER A 207 -3.73 19.28 1.99
N MET A 208 -5.02 19.14 1.74
CA MET A 208 -5.95 18.69 2.80
C MET A 208 -5.54 17.30 3.33
N ASP A 209 -5.09 16.39 2.45
CA ASP A 209 -4.63 15.06 2.85
C ASP A 209 -3.42 15.15 3.80
N ASP A 210 -2.47 16.07 3.53
CA ASP A 210 -1.33 16.34 4.42
C ASP A 210 -1.80 16.89 5.78
N ARG A 211 -2.74 17.85 5.79
CA ARG A 211 -3.27 18.46 7.03
C ARG A 211 -4.01 17.42 7.87
N PHE A 212 -4.81 16.55 7.25
CA PHE A 212 -5.48 15.44 7.94
C PHE A 212 -4.45 14.49 8.58
N THR A 213 -3.35 14.20 7.88
CA THR A 213 -2.26 13.35 8.41
C THR A 213 -1.61 14.00 9.63
N ILE A 214 -1.30 15.30 9.55
CA ILE A 214 -0.63 16.05 10.63
C ILE A 214 -1.55 16.13 11.86
N ALA A 215 -2.81 16.54 11.68
CA ALA A 215 -3.79 16.62 12.75
C ALA A 215 -4.06 15.25 13.40
N ASN A 216 -4.18 14.19 12.58
CA ASN A 216 -4.38 12.80 13.02
C ASN A 216 -3.29 12.36 14.01
N MET A 217 -2.04 12.68 13.73
CA MET A 217 -0.91 12.22 14.53
C MET A 217 -0.49 13.19 15.65
N ALA A 218 -1.26 14.24 15.91
CA ALA A 218 -1.02 15.13 17.05
C ALA A 218 -1.07 14.36 18.39
N ILE A 219 -1.95 13.37 18.50
CA ILE A 219 -2.06 12.51 19.69
C ILE A 219 -0.77 11.71 19.94
N GLU A 220 0.04 11.44 18.90
CA GLU A 220 1.28 10.68 19.06
C GLU A 220 2.40 11.53 19.72
N ALA A 221 2.19 12.84 19.86
CA ALA A 221 2.99 13.74 20.69
C ALA A 221 2.29 14.06 22.06
N GLY A 222 1.17 13.38 22.35
CA GLY A 222 0.37 13.61 23.57
C GLY A 222 -0.67 14.73 23.43
N GLY A 223 -0.79 15.34 22.25
CA GLY A 223 -1.71 16.46 22.00
C GLY A 223 -3.18 16.12 22.14
N LYS A 224 -3.98 17.03 22.73
CA LYS A 224 -5.45 16.88 22.76
C LYS A 224 -6.04 17.02 21.36
N ASN A 225 -5.48 17.90 20.55
CA ASN A 225 -5.84 18.08 19.14
C ASN A 225 -4.68 18.71 18.38
N GLY A 226 -4.73 18.56 17.04
CA GLY A 226 -3.90 19.34 16.12
C GLY A 226 -4.84 20.16 15.25
N ILE A 227 -4.67 21.47 15.19
CA ILE A 227 -5.63 22.38 14.53
C ILE A 227 -4.94 23.31 13.54
N PHE A 228 -5.61 23.52 12.40
CA PHE A 228 -5.21 24.44 11.33
C PHE A 228 -6.22 25.57 11.22
N PRO A 229 -5.77 26.80 10.92
CA PRO A 229 -6.73 27.87 10.55
C PRO A 229 -7.42 27.55 9.23
N VAL A 230 -8.62 28.08 9.06
CA VAL A 230 -9.40 27.89 7.84
C VAL A 230 -8.89 28.83 6.75
N ASP A 231 -8.32 28.26 5.69
CA ASP A 231 -7.91 29.01 4.50
C ASP A 231 -8.80 28.67 3.30
N ASP A 232 -8.48 29.19 2.13
CA ASP A 232 -9.27 28.96 0.91
C ASP A 232 -9.34 27.47 0.52
N LEU A 233 -8.28 26.72 0.78
CA LEU A 233 -8.24 25.27 0.51
C LEU A 233 -9.22 24.52 1.44
N THR A 234 -9.22 24.85 2.72
CA THR A 234 -10.13 24.27 3.72
C THR A 234 -11.59 24.63 3.39
N ARG A 235 -11.83 25.92 3.04
CA ARG A 235 -13.19 26.37 2.63
C ARG A 235 -13.68 25.61 1.40
N ALA A 236 -12.82 25.43 0.40
CA ALA A 236 -13.17 24.70 -0.82
C ALA A 236 -13.54 23.25 -0.48
N TYR A 237 -12.72 22.58 0.33
CA TYR A 237 -12.97 21.21 0.79
C TYR A 237 -14.33 21.09 1.50
N MET A 238 -14.59 21.98 2.48
CA MET A 238 -15.85 21.95 3.23
C MET A 238 -17.07 22.22 2.34
N LYS A 239 -16.99 23.17 1.40
CA LYS A 239 -18.08 23.48 0.45
C LYS A 239 -18.37 22.31 -0.51
N GLU A 240 -17.36 21.55 -0.88
CA GLU A 240 -17.51 20.37 -1.74
C GLU A 240 -18.23 19.23 -1.00
N HIS A 241 -17.94 19.03 0.28
CA HIS A 241 -18.36 17.84 1.04
C HIS A 241 -19.57 18.10 1.96
N SER A 242 -19.76 19.33 2.45
CA SER A 242 -20.80 19.64 3.46
C SER A 242 -21.75 20.74 3.04
N LYS A 243 -23.03 20.59 3.45
CA LYS A 243 -24.04 21.66 3.35
C LYS A 243 -24.26 22.36 4.69
N ARG A 244 -23.56 21.90 5.75
CA ARG A 244 -23.65 22.49 7.09
C ARG A 244 -23.01 23.86 7.10
N PRO A 245 -23.59 24.85 7.83
CA PRO A 245 -22.88 26.10 8.12
C PRO A 245 -21.68 25.81 9.01
N PHE A 246 -20.63 26.62 8.93
CA PHE A 246 -19.44 26.49 9.73
C PHE A 246 -18.96 27.86 10.23
N VAL A 247 -18.20 27.87 11.31
CA VAL A 247 -17.65 29.09 11.91
C VAL A 247 -16.12 28.99 11.88
N GLU A 248 -15.48 30.03 11.40
CA GLU A 248 -14.02 30.10 11.31
C GLU A 248 -13.48 30.83 12.56
N TYR A 249 -12.54 30.22 13.22
CA TYR A 249 -11.85 30.81 14.37
C TYR A 249 -10.36 30.99 14.05
N GLU A 250 -9.85 32.16 14.36
CA GLU A 250 -8.43 32.47 14.31
C GLU A 250 -7.96 32.86 15.70
N ALA A 251 -6.72 32.53 16.04
CA ALA A 251 -6.14 32.95 17.30
C ALA A 251 -6.02 34.48 17.36
N ASP A 252 -6.18 35.05 18.53
CA ASP A 252 -5.95 36.48 18.74
C ASP A 252 -4.47 36.79 18.55
N ALA A 253 -4.15 38.04 18.17
CA ALA A 253 -2.77 38.47 17.93
C ALA A 253 -1.91 38.40 19.22
N ASP A 254 -2.57 38.50 20.38
CA ASP A 254 -1.95 38.42 21.72
C ASP A 254 -2.27 37.08 22.41
N ALA A 255 -2.62 36.02 21.64
CA ALA A 255 -2.84 34.67 22.17
C ALA A 255 -1.52 34.12 22.77
N GLU A 256 -1.64 33.47 23.93
CA GLU A 256 -0.49 32.91 24.63
C GLU A 256 -0.26 31.43 24.29
N TYR A 257 1.00 31.09 24.03
CA TYR A 257 1.46 29.74 23.76
C TYR A 257 2.55 29.33 24.75
N ASP A 258 2.51 28.09 25.22
CA ASP A 258 3.56 27.53 26.10
C ASP A 258 4.91 27.48 25.37
N GLU A 259 4.88 27.16 24.07
CA GLU A 259 6.06 26.99 23.22
C GLU A 259 5.72 27.36 21.78
N GLU A 260 6.74 27.85 21.06
CA GLU A 260 6.62 28.17 19.63
C GLU A 260 7.79 27.53 18.87
N TYR A 261 7.49 26.84 17.79
CA TYR A 261 8.48 26.19 16.91
C TYR A 261 8.32 26.68 15.48
N THR A 262 9.43 26.82 14.76
CA THR A 262 9.39 27.08 13.31
C THR A 262 9.85 25.83 12.57
N ILE A 263 9.02 25.35 11.62
CA ILE A 263 9.28 24.17 10.79
C ILE A 263 9.45 24.62 9.33
N ASP A 264 10.67 24.54 8.82
CA ASP A 264 10.96 24.89 7.42
C ASP A 264 10.83 23.66 6.52
N LEU A 265 9.71 23.60 5.80
CA LEU A 265 9.39 22.50 4.86
C LEU A 265 10.48 22.29 3.79
N SER A 266 11.23 23.36 3.43
CA SER A 266 12.24 23.28 2.37
C SER A 266 13.49 22.49 2.80
N THR A 267 13.70 22.34 4.10
CA THR A 267 14.86 21.62 4.67
C THR A 267 14.53 20.19 5.08
N LEU A 268 13.24 19.84 5.14
CA LEU A 268 12.79 18.53 5.59
C LEU A 268 13.26 17.41 4.66
N LYS A 269 13.60 16.29 5.25
CA LYS A 269 13.93 15.04 4.56
C LYS A 269 12.89 13.99 4.92
N SER A 270 12.70 13.02 4.04
CA SER A 270 11.85 11.87 4.35
C SER A 270 12.29 11.27 5.69
N THR A 271 11.35 11.12 6.60
CA THR A 271 11.56 10.70 7.98
C THR A 271 10.96 9.31 8.21
N VAL A 272 11.67 8.48 8.95
CA VAL A 272 11.23 7.14 9.35
C VAL A 272 11.27 7.04 10.87
N SER A 273 10.16 6.66 11.47
CA SER A 273 10.11 6.35 12.91
C SER A 273 10.43 4.86 13.11
N PHE A 274 11.39 4.59 13.96
CA PHE A 274 11.85 3.25 14.32
C PHE A 274 11.02 2.70 15.48
N PRO A 275 10.94 1.36 15.63
CA PRO A 275 10.27 0.76 16.78
C PRO A 275 10.94 1.18 18.11
N HIS A 276 10.24 1.29 19.25
CA HIS A 276 8.80 0.98 19.37
C HIS A 276 8.03 2.22 19.85
N LEU A 277 8.51 3.42 19.46
CA LEU A 277 7.87 4.71 19.77
C LEU A 277 7.90 5.60 18.54
N PRO A 278 6.85 6.40 18.31
CA PRO A 278 6.79 7.29 17.14
C PRO A 278 7.88 8.36 17.08
N ASP A 279 8.45 8.75 18.22
CA ASP A 279 9.52 9.78 18.32
C ASP A 279 10.93 9.24 18.02
N ASN A 280 11.10 7.91 17.89
CA ASN A 280 12.39 7.32 17.52
C ASN A 280 12.66 7.53 16.02
N THR A 281 12.78 8.79 15.61
CA THR A 281 12.86 9.17 14.21
C THR A 281 14.29 9.28 13.69
N ARG A 282 14.45 8.97 12.41
CA ARG A 282 15.70 9.16 11.64
C ARG A 282 15.35 9.64 10.24
N THR A 283 16.21 10.47 9.69
CA THR A 283 16.08 10.80 8.26
C THR A 283 16.43 9.58 7.41
N ILE A 284 15.89 9.49 6.22
CA ILE A 284 16.08 8.34 5.32
C ILE A 284 17.58 8.07 5.01
N ASP A 285 18.42 9.10 5.09
CA ASP A 285 19.86 8.97 4.86
C ASP A 285 20.58 8.24 6.03
N GLU A 286 19.96 8.23 7.21
CA GLU A 286 20.51 7.65 8.44
C GLU A 286 20.00 6.22 8.74
N VAL A 287 19.03 5.73 7.99
CA VAL A 287 18.32 4.46 8.27
C VAL A 287 19.22 3.21 8.19
N GLY A 288 20.20 3.21 7.30
CA GLY A 288 21.06 2.02 7.10
C GLY A 288 20.40 0.93 6.25
N ASP A 289 20.82 -0.33 6.43
CA ASP A 289 20.37 -1.47 5.62
C ASP A 289 19.36 -2.35 6.38
N VAL A 290 18.19 -1.81 6.66
CA VAL A 290 17.12 -2.52 7.38
C VAL A 290 16.24 -3.28 6.38
N LYS A 291 16.29 -4.61 6.40
CA LYS A 291 15.43 -5.50 5.58
C LYS A 291 14.04 -5.58 6.21
N ILE A 292 13.03 -5.76 5.36
CA ILE A 292 11.62 -5.79 5.77
C ILE A 292 10.88 -6.96 5.14
N ASP A 293 9.80 -7.40 5.78
CA ASP A 293 8.96 -8.54 5.40
C ASP A 293 7.60 -8.10 4.88
N GLN A 294 7.15 -6.90 5.28
CA GLN A 294 5.83 -6.37 4.91
C GLN A 294 5.88 -4.86 4.70
N VAL A 295 4.98 -4.37 3.84
CA VAL A 295 4.69 -2.95 3.67
C VAL A 295 3.17 -2.77 3.74
N VAL A 296 2.71 -1.79 4.51
CA VAL A 296 1.30 -1.38 4.56
C VAL A 296 1.21 0.09 4.12
N ILE A 297 0.40 0.36 3.10
CA ILE A 297 0.15 1.71 2.58
C ILE A 297 -1.34 1.99 2.74
N GLY A 298 -1.69 2.99 3.53
CA GLY A 298 -3.08 3.34 3.77
C GLY A 298 -3.33 3.81 5.19
N SER A 299 -4.48 3.48 5.72
CA SER A 299 -5.04 3.84 7.03
C SER A 299 -5.67 5.25 7.04
N CYS A 300 -6.17 5.68 8.20
CA CYS A 300 -6.74 7.03 8.40
C CYS A 300 -5.73 8.14 8.13
N THR A 301 -4.44 7.86 8.29
CA THR A 301 -3.37 8.83 8.01
C THR A 301 -3.09 8.97 6.51
N ASN A 302 -2.85 7.86 5.80
CA ASN A 302 -2.30 7.89 4.44
C ASN A 302 -2.98 6.90 3.48
N GLY A 303 -4.33 6.84 3.53
CA GLY A 303 -5.13 6.06 2.60
C GLY A 303 -5.97 6.91 1.64
N ARG A 304 -5.71 8.22 1.57
CA ARG A 304 -6.42 9.16 0.69
C ARG A 304 -5.85 9.16 -0.72
N MET A 305 -6.53 9.82 -1.64
CA MET A 305 -6.20 9.76 -3.08
C MET A 305 -4.77 10.24 -3.39
N GLU A 306 -4.31 11.29 -2.73
CA GLU A 306 -2.95 11.81 -2.95
C GLU A 306 -1.87 10.80 -2.52
N ASP A 307 -2.11 10.11 -1.40
CA ASP A 307 -1.23 9.04 -0.89
C ASP A 307 -1.12 7.88 -1.90
N LEU A 308 -2.29 7.44 -2.40
CA LEU A 308 -2.38 6.35 -3.39
C LEU A 308 -1.71 6.74 -4.71
N ARG A 309 -1.94 7.97 -5.19
CA ARG A 309 -1.28 8.49 -6.41
C ARG A 309 0.24 8.52 -6.24
N THR A 310 0.73 8.98 -5.08
CA THR A 310 2.17 9.02 -4.74
C THR A 310 2.78 7.61 -4.75
N ALA A 311 2.14 6.66 -4.08
CA ALA A 311 2.59 5.26 -4.04
C ALA A 311 2.57 4.63 -5.43
N ALA A 312 1.49 4.84 -6.20
CA ALA A 312 1.32 4.31 -7.55
C ALA A 312 2.37 4.89 -8.52
N GLU A 313 2.69 6.19 -8.45
CA GLU A 313 3.74 6.81 -9.28
C GLU A 313 5.09 6.09 -9.09
N ILE A 314 5.40 5.70 -7.85
CA ILE A 314 6.66 5.02 -7.52
C ILE A 314 6.63 3.55 -7.97
N LEU A 315 5.50 2.84 -7.78
CA LEU A 315 5.35 1.42 -8.11
C LEU A 315 5.12 1.14 -9.60
N LYS A 316 4.64 2.12 -10.36
CA LYS A 316 4.29 1.99 -11.79
C LYS A 316 5.40 1.35 -12.61
N GLY A 317 5.10 0.19 -13.21
CA GLY A 317 6.04 -0.57 -14.06
C GLY A 317 7.17 -1.25 -13.29
N LYS A 318 7.03 -1.41 -11.97
CA LYS A 318 8.01 -2.10 -11.12
C LYS A 318 7.34 -3.27 -10.42
N LYS A 319 8.15 -4.10 -9.78
CA LYS A 319 7.68 -5.24 -8.99
C LYS A 319 8.12 -5.10 -7.54
N VAL A 320 7.26 -5.53 -6.65
CA VAL A 320 7.55 -5.73 -5.23
C VAL A 320 8.71 -6.73 -5.10
N ALA A 321 9.59 -6.52 -4.14
CA ALA A 321 10.72 -7.41 -3.85
C ALA A 321 10.21 -8.82 -3.53
N LYS A 322 10.92 -9.83 -4.02
CA LYS A 322 10.54 -11.23 -3.82
C LYS A 322 10.51 -11.58 -2.32
N GLY A 323 9.40 -12.16 -1.88
CA GLY A 323 9.19 -12.56 -0.48
C GLY A 323 8.56 -11.48 0.40
N LEU A 324 8.39 -10.26 -0.13
CA LEU A 324 7.78 -9.15 0.60
C LEU A 324 6.26 -9.13 0.36
N ARG A 325 5.49 -8.93 1.41
CA ARG A 325 4.03 -8.71 1.32
C ARG A 325 3.76 -7.20 1.26
N VAL A 326 2.89 -6.76 0.37
CA VAL A 326 2.47 -5.35 0.28
C VAL A 326 0.94 -5.29 0.33
N ILE A 327 0.40 -4.53 1.27
CA ILE A 327 -1.03 -4.32 1.45
C ILE A 327 -1.31 -2.84 1.24
N VAL A 328 -2.25 -2.53 0.36
CA VAL A 328 -2.71 -1.16 0.08
C VAL A 328 -4.16 -1.06 0.56
N ILE A 329 -4.46 -0.04 1.36
CA ILE A 329 -5.77 0.16 1.99
C ILE A 329 -6.30 1.55 1.61
N PRO A 330 -7.16 1.67 0.60
CA PRO A 330 -7.90 2.92 0.36
C PRO A 330 -8.76 3.26 1.58
N ALA A 331 -8.83 4.53 1.97
CA ALA A 331 -9.44 4.91 3.25
C ALA A 331 -10.98 4.84 3.25
N THR A 332 -11.63 4.99 2.08
CA THR A 332 -13.11 4.92 1.97
C THR A 332 -13.51 4.18 0.70
N GLN A 333 -14.80 3.81 0.60
CA GLN A 333 -15.37 3.22 -0.62
C GLN A 333 -15.27 4.19 -1.80
N GLN A 334 -15.46 5.50 -1.58
CA GLN A 334 -15.34 6.49 -2.65
C GLN A 334 -13.88 6.56 -3.15
N ILE A 335 -12.93 6.66 -2.24
CA ILE A 335 -11.48 6.62 -2.59
C ILE A 335 -11.13 5.33 -3.36
N TYR A 336 -11.74 4.20 -2.97
CA TYR A 336 -11.53 2.91 -3.66
C TYR A 336 -12.02 2.99 -5.11
N LEU A 337 -13.21 3.57 -5.34
CA LEU A 337 -13.79 3.77 -6.68
C LEU A 337 -12.92 4.71 -7.51
N ASP A 338 -12.56 5.86 -6.97
CA ASP A 338 -11.71 6.86 -7.65
C ASP A 338 -10.35 6.25 -8.04
N ALA A 339 -9.74 5.50 -7.13
CA ALA A 339 -8.46 4.80 -7.38
C ALA A 339 -8.61 3.72 -8.47
N MET A 340 -9.79 3.09 -8.57
CA MET A 340 -10.11 2.13 -9.64
C MET A 340 -10.23 2.87 -10.99
N GLU A 341 -10.97 3.97 -11.02
CA GLU A 341 -11.18 4.77 -12.23
C GLU A 341 -9.88 5.37 -12.76
N GLU A 342 -9.00 5.84 -11.88
CA GLU A 342 -7.66 6.34 -12.25
C GLU A 342 -6.70 5.21 -12.63
N GLY A 343 -7.08 3.95 -12.46
CA GLY A 343 -6.24 2.79 -12.78
C GLY A 343 -5.13 2.54 -11.76
N LEU A 344 -5.19 3.15 -10.58
CA LEU A 344 -4.17 2.98 -9.53
C LEU A 344 -4.16 1.54 -9.00
N LEU A 345 -5.36 0.93 -8.84
CA LEU A 345 -5.49 -0.46 -8.38
C LEU A 345 -4.76 -1.42 -9.32
N LYS A 346 -4.86 -1.20 -10.62
CA LYS A 346 -4.16 -1.99 -11.64
C LYS A 346 -2.63 -1.89 -11.43
N ILE A 347 -2.12 -0.68 -11.17
CA ILE A 347 -0.68 -0.45 -10.92
C ILE A 347 -0.23 -1.26 -9.69
N PHE A 348 -1.00 -1.22 -8.59
CA PHE A 348 -0.68 -1.94 -7.36
C PHE A 348 -0.68 -3.46 -7.58
N ILE A 349 -1.72 -3.99 -8.22
CA ILE A 349 -1.85 -5.44 -8.51
C ILE A 349 -0.73 -5.89 -9.46
N GLU A 350 -0.48 -5.14 -10.53
CA GLU A 350 0.63 -5.42 -11.45
C GLU A 350 2.00 -5.37 -10.77
N ALA A 351 2.17 -4.51 -9.76
CA ALA A 351 3.40 -4.47 -8.98
C ALA A 351 3.56 -5.70 -8.06
N GLY A 352 2.46 -6.36 -7.71
CA GLY A 352 2.45 -7.53 -6.82
C GLY A 352 1.95 -7.22 -5.41
N ALA A 353 1.24 -6.10 -5.24
CA ALA A 353 0.57 -5.74 -3.99
C ALA A 353 -0.86 -6.28 -3.97
N ILE A 354 -1.41 -6.44 -2.77
CA ILE A 354 -2.85 -6.70 -2.54
C ILE A 354 -3.52 -5.35 -2.27
N VAL A 355 -4.70 -5.13 -2.83
CA VAL A 355 -5.54 -3.98 -2.45
C VAL A 355 -6.69 -4.52 -1.59
N SER A 356 -6.82 -3.96 -0.41
CA SER A 356 -7.83 -4.33 0.59
C SER A 356 -9.10 -3.47 0.44
N THR A 357 -10.20 -3.94 0.99
CA THR A 357 -11.34 -3.09 1.33
C THR A 357 -10.90 -2.01 2.35
N PRO A 358 -11.58 -0.85 2.40
CA PRO A 358 -11.33 0.13 3.46
C PRO A 358 -11.50 -0.50 4.85
N THR A 359 -10.47 -0.40 5.69
CA THR A 359 -10.52 -0.92 7.06
C THR A 359 -9.38 -0.34 7.88
N CYS A 360 -9.62 -0.04 9.14
CA CYS A 360 -8.61 0.37 10.11
C CYS A 360 -7.92 -0.83 10.81
N GLY A 361 -8.50 -2.02 10.72
CA GLY A 361 -8.05 -3.22 11.43
C GLY A 361 -6.57 -3.56 11.34
N PRO A 362 -5.93 -3.50 10.16
CA PRO A 362 -4.49 -3.78 10.05
C PRO A 362 -3.59 -2.88 10.88
N CYS A 363 -4.00 -1.65 11.14
CA CYS A 363 -3.24 -0.66 11.92
C CYS A 363 -3.02 -1.10 13.38
N LEU A 364 -3.91 -1.95 13.91
CA LEU A 364 -3.86 -2.41 15.31
C LEU A 364 -3.68 -3.93 15.42
N GLY A 365 -3.39 -4.62 14.32
CA GLY A 365 -3.29 -6.08 14.32
C GLY A 365 -4.64 -6.78 14.52
N GLY A 366 -5.73 -6.06 14.30
CA GLY A 366 -7.08 -6.54 14.56
C GLY A 366 -7.77 -7.19 13.37
N TYR A 367 -7.12 -7.23 12.20
CA TYR A 367 -7.73 -7.76 10.98
C TYR A 367 -6.69 -8.52 10.14
N MET A 368 -6.46 -8.15 8.90
CA MET A 368 -5.48 -8.81 8.00
C MET A 368 -4.07 -8.25 8.20
N GLY A 369 -3.04 -8.94 7.67
CA GLY A 369 -1.68 -8.45 7.63
C GLY A 369 -0.95 -8.47 8.98
N VAL A 370 -1.38 -9.36 9.87
CA VAL A 370 -0.77 -9.53 11.19
C VAL A 370 0.68 -10.04 11.03
N LEU A 371 1.60 -9.45 11.79
CA LEU A 371 3.02 -9.78 11.76
C LEU A 371 3.36 -10.95 12.70
N ALA A 372 4.20 -11.85 12.22
CA ALA A 372 4.77 -12.95 13.00
C ALA A 372 5.99 -12.47 13.82
N GLU A 373 6.49 -13.35 14.67
CA GLU A 373 7.70 -13.12 15.47
C GLU A 373 8.88 -12.68 14.60
N GLY A 374 9.50 -11.56 14.96
CA GLY A 374 10.68 -11.00 14.29
C GLY A 374 10.44 -10.36 12.93
N GLU A 375 9.20 -10.35 12.42
CA GLU A 375 8.88 -9.70 11.13
C GLU A 375 8.93 -8.18 11.25
N ARG A 376 9.37 -7.54 10.16
CA ARG A 376 9.53 -6.09 10.05
C ARG A 376 8.59 -5.52 9.01
N CYS A 377 7.85 -4.48 9.38
CA CYS A 377 6.89 -3.80 8.50
C CYS A 377 7.21 -2.31 8.38
N VAL A 378 7.28 -1.81 7.13
CA VAL A 378 7.18 -0.36 6.88
C VAL A 378 5.71 -0.04 6.70
N SER A 379 5.21 0.90 7.49
CA SER A 379 3.78 1.23 7.50
C SER A 379 3.54 2.74 7.43
N THR A 380 2.48 3.13 6.72
CA THR A 380 2.01 4.52 6.71
C THR A 380 0.95 4.76 7.80
N THR A 381 0.71 3.78 8.66
CA THR A 381 -0.16 3.91 9.84
C THR A 381 0.44 4.89 10.86
N ASN A 382 -0.22 5.08 11.99
CA ASN A 382 0.12 6.13 12.95
C ASN A 382 0.93 5.65 14.17
N ARG A 383 0.92 4.36 14.49
CA ARG A 383 1.56 3.80 15.71
C ARG A 383 2.47 2.63 15.41
N ASN A 384 3.58 2.54 16.17
CA ASN A 384 4.57 1.46 16.06
C ASN A 384 4.96 0.85 17.42
N PHE A 385 4.03 0.90 18.38
CA PHE A 385 4.24 0.36 19.74
C PHE A 385 4.51 -1.15 19.68
N VAL A 386 5.08 -1.71 20.75
CA VAL A 386 5.32 -3.15 20.92
C VAL A 386 4.02 -3.93 20.63
N GLY A 387 4.08 -4.89 19.71
CA GLY A 387 2.94 -5.74 19.36
C GLY A 387 1.83 -5.05 18.57
N ARG A 388 2.02 -3.81 18.13
CA ARG A 388 0.95 -2.99 17.50
C ARG A 388 0.29 -3.67 16.30
N MET A 389 1.07 -4.33 15.45
CA MET A 389 0.55 -4.95 14.22
C MET A 389 0.68 -6.49 14.25
N GLY A 390 0.85 -7.10 15.44
CA GLY A 390 0.97 -8.56 15.56
C GLY A 390 1.78 -9.01 16.75
N HIS A 391 2.76 -9.88 16.51
CA HIS A 391 3.61 -10.46 17.56
C HIS A 391 4.38 -9.37 18.31
N VAL A 392 4.60 -9.55 19.61
CA VAL A 392 5.31 -8.59 20.48
C VAL A 392 6.74 -8.31 20.01
N ASP A 393 7.40 -9.30 19.40
CA ASP A 393 8.75 -9.16 18.85
C ASP A 393 8.76 -8.69 17.38
N SER A 394 7.62 -8.31 16.82
CA SER A 394 7.58 -7.70 15.49
C SER A 394 7.95 -6.22 15.57
N GLU A 395 8.48 -5.70 14.47
CA GLU A 395 8.94 -4.30 14.37
C GLU A 395 8.14 -3.54 13.32
N VAL A 396 7.58 -2.39 13.71
CA VAL A 396 6.86 -1.49 12.79
C VAL A 396 7.65 -0.20 12.64
N TYR A 397 7.92 0.20 11.39
CA TYR A 397 8.61 1.42 11.01
C TYR A 397 7.60 2.35 10.33
N LEU A 398 7.34 3.51 10.93
CA LEU A 398 6.41 4.48 10.34
C LEU A 398 7.11 5.31 9.29
N ALA A 399 6.47 5.51 8.14
CA ALA A 399 7.04 6.28 7.04
C ALA A 399 5.94 6.82 6.11
N SER A 400 6.32 7.77 5.27
CA SER A 400 5.42 8.33 4.24
C SER A 400 5.13 7.32 3.12
N PRO A 401 4.03 7.50 2.36
CA PRO A 401 3.70 6.64 1.21
C PRO A 401 4.85 6.52 0.19
N ALA A 402 5.61 7.60 0.00
CA ALA A 402 6.77 7.60 -0.92
C ALA A 402 7.87 6.64 -0.43
N VAL A 403 8.18 6.68 0.87
CA VAL A 403 9.18 5.80 1.49
C VAL A 403 8.66 4.34 1.48
N ALA A 404 7.40 4.13 1.85
CA ALA A 404 6.77 2.80 1.87
C ALA A 404 6.82 2.14 0.48
N ALA A 405 6.40 2.87 -0.58
CA ALA A 405 6.42 2.37 -1.96
C ALA A 405 7.86 2.10 -2.46
N ALA A 406 8.83 2.95 -2.10
CA ALA A 406 10.24 2.73 -2.47
C ALA A 406 10.80 1.50 -1.75
N SER A 407 10.44 1.30 -0.49
CA SER A 407 10.83 0.14 0.33
C SER A 407 10.23 -1.16 -0.23
N ALA A 408 8.99 -1.12 -0.71
CA ALA A 408 8.33 -2.26 -1.36
C ALA A 408 9.13 -2.79 -2.57
N ILE A 409 9.77 -1.89 -3.33
CA ILE A 409 10.56 -2.26 -4.51
C ILE A 409 11.90 -2.89 -4.11
N THR A 410 12.51 -2.42 -3.03
CA THR A 410 13.88 -2.79 -2.65
C THR A 410 13.95 -3.94 -1.65
N GLY A 411 12.86 -4.22 -0.90
CA GLY A 411 12.83 -5.20 0.19
C GLY A 411 13.54 -4.71 1.45
N LYS A 412 13.79 -3.40 1.53
CA LYS A 412 14.43 -2.75 2.67
C LYS A 412 13.99 -1.29 2.77
N ILE A 413 14.12 -0.70 3.93
CA ILE A 413 13.73 0.72 4.10
C ILE A 413 14.55 1.57 3.11
N SER A 414 13.86 2.32 2.27
CA SER A 414 14.48 3.08 1.18
C SER A 414 13.68 4.32 0.84
N GLY A 415 14.40 5.43 0.71
CA GLY A 415 13.82 6.64 0.12
C GLY A 415 13.91 6.62 -1.40
N ARG A 416 13.20 7.53 -2.05
CA ARG A 416 13.30 7.71 -3.49
C ARG A 416 14.58 8.49 -3.84
N ARG A 417 15.64 7.77 -4.21
CA ARG A 417 16.89 8.39 -4.66
C ARG A 417 16.68 9.14 -5.98
N LYS A 418 17.12 10.39 -6.05
CA LYS A 418 17.25 11.11 -7.31
C LYS A 418 18.13 10.24 -8.21
N UNK A 419 17.65 9.69 -9.10
CA UNK A 419 18.23 8.84 -9.77
C UNK A 419 19.55 9.19 -10.03
N CYS A 420 20.26 8.66 -9.61
CA CYS A 420 21.67 8.81 -9.86
C CYS A 420 21.93 8.82 -11.38
N ARG A 421 22.73 9.71 -11.85
CA ARG A 421 23.14 9.80 -13.28
C ARG A 421 23.66 8.44 -13.79
N ARG A 422 24.31 7.65 -12.95
CA ARG A 422 24.80 6.30 -13.25
C ARG A 422 23.64 5.30 -13.47
N CYS A 423 22.55 5.39 -12.67
CA CYS A 423 21.35 4.56 -12.86
C CYS A 423 20.57 4.95 -14.12
N ARG A 424 20.54 6.24 -14.47
CA ARG A 424 19.95 6.72 -15.73
C ARG A 424 20.71 6.19 -16.95
N ARG A 425 22.06 6.16 -16.90
CA ARG A 425 22.90 5.57 -17.98
C ARG A 425 22.63 4.07 -18.12
N LYS A 426 22.56 3.33 -17.01
CA LYS A 426 22.28 1.88 -17.01
C LYS A 426 20.89 1.59 -17.60
N ARG A 427 19.85 2.34 -17.17
CA ARG A 427 18.49 2.20 -17.73
C ARG A 427 18.41 2.55 -19.22
N ARG A 428 19.16 3.57 -19.68
CA ARG A 428 19.22 3.93 -21.11
C ARG A 428 19.90 2.83 -21.93
N SER A 429 20.99 2.22 -21.41
CA SER A 429 21.66 1.10 -22.08
C SER A 429 20.76 -0.14 -22.14
N ASP A 430 20.00 -0.41 -21.07
CA ASP A 430 19.08 -1.55 -21.02
C ASP A 430 17.88 -1.36 -21.95
N LYS A 431 17.37 -0.13 -22.09
CA LYS A 431 16.29 0.21 -23.04
C LYS A 431 16.76 0.11 -24.48
N LYS A 432 17.96 0.56 -24.83
CA LYS A 432 18.61 0.32 -26.13
C LYS A 432 18.79 -1.17 -26.42
N UNK A 433 19.09 -1.74 -25.48
CA UNK A 433 19.28 -3.03 -25.57
C UNK A 433 18.16 -3.78 -25.92
N LYS A 434 17.14 -3.55 -25.24
CA LYS A 434 15.84 -4.16 -25.53
C LYS A 434 15.29 -3.77 -26.91
N GLN A 435 15.42 -2.54 -27.29
CA GLN A 435 15.01 -2.08 -28.63
C GLN A 435 15.77 -2.79 -29.75
N HIS A 436 17.08 -2.92 -29.62
CA HIS A 436 17.89 -3.65 -30.59
C HIS A 436 17.47 -5.14 -30.67
N MET A 437 17.22 -5.76 -29.53
CA MET A 437 16.76 -7.16 -29.46
C MET A 437 15.39 -7.35 -30.17
N VAL A 438 14.47 -6.41 -29.99
CA VAL A 438 13.15 -6.44 -30.67
C VAL A 438 13.33 -6.28 -32.19
N VAL A 439 14.22 -5.38 -32.63
CA VAL A 439 14.52 -5.19 -34.07
C VAL A 439 15.11 -6.47 -34.64
N TYR A 440 16.11 -7.08 -33.98
CA TYR A 440 16.71 -8.34 -34.44
C TYR A 440 15.72 -9.50 -34.47
N LEU A 441 14.83 -9.59 -33.46
CA LEU A 441 13.79 -10.61 -33.40
C LEU A 441 12.78 -10.44 -34.55
N ASN A 442 12.36 -9.22 -34.83
CA ASN A 442 11.46 -8.90 -35.95
C ASN A 442 12.10 -9.18 -37.31
N MET A 443 13.41 -8.88 -37.48
CA MET A 443 14.15 -9.20 -38.69
C MET A 443 14.27 -10.72 -38.87
N ALA A 444 14.53 -11.47 -37.81
CA ALA A 444 14.57 -12.93 -37.79
C ALA A 444 13.20 -13.54 -38.13
N ILE A 445 12.13 -13.01 -37.59
CA ILE A 445 10.74 -13.42 -37.86
C ILE A 445 10.37 -13.11 -39.31
N THR A 446 10.78 -11.98 -39.84
CA THR A 446 10.60 -11.63 -41.26
C THR A 446 11.40 -12.54 -42.18
N UNK A 447 12.37 -12.81 -41.67
CA UNK A 447 13.14 -13.64 -42.27
C UNK A 447 12.65 -14.97 -42.36
N ILE A 448 12.19 -15.43 -41.40
CA ILE A 448 11.52 -16.74 -41.35
C ILE A 448 10.23 -16.73 -42.21
N ARG A 449 9.47 -15.68 -42.15
CA ARG A 449 8.26 -15.50 -42.99
C ARG A 449 8.57 -15.48 -44.49
N MET A 450 9.67 -14.84 -44.89
CA MET A 450 10.08 -14.85 -46.30
C MET A 450 10.56 -16.24 -46.75
N LEU A 451 11.18 -17.00 -45.85
CA LEU A 451 11.63 -18.36 -46.08
C LEU A 451 10.50 -19.40 -46.07
N SER A 452 9.42 -19.15 -45.32
CA SER A 452 8.24 -20.06 -45.23
C SER A 452 7.38 -20.04 -46.50
N PHE A 453 7.60 -19.12 -47.40
CA PHE A 453 6.99 -19.15 -48.75
C PHE A 453 7.71 -20.12 -49.69
N ARG A 454 8.87 -20.70 -49.30
CA ARG A 454 9.56 -21.76 -50.05
C ARG A 454 10.22 -22.77 -49.09
N GLN A 455 9.89 -24.01 -49.32
CA GLN A 455 10.17 -25.16 -48.46
C GLN A 455 11.67 -25.48 -48.27
N ASP A 456 11.97 -26.04 -47.11
CA ASP A 456 13.08 -26.92 -46.71
C ASP A 456 14.41 -26.35 -46.25
N ILE A 457 14.66 -26.43 -44.99
CA ILE A 457 15.95 -26.02 -44.39
C ILE A 457 16.49 -27.06 -43.38
N UNK A 458 17.64 -27.60 -43.37
CA UNK A 458 18.21 -28.33 -42.53
C UNK A 458 19.26 -27.70 -41.93
N ILE A 459 19.33 -27.64 -40.92
CA ILE A 459 20.37 -26.99 -40.12
C ILE A 459 21.30 -28.02 -39.46
N LEU A 460 22.59 -27.93 -39.68
CA LEU A 460 23.63 -28.81 -39.13
C LEU A 460 24.64 -28.07 -38.20
N PRO A 461 25.42 -28.81 -37.36
CA PRO A 461 26.14 -28.21 -36.23
C PRO A 461 27.43 -27.44 -36.54
N ILE A 462 27.79 -26.57 -35.66
CA ILE A 462 28.65 -25.39 -35.79
C ILE A 462 30.09 -25.63 -35.36
N ARG A 463 31.01 -24.96 -36.04
CA ARG A 463 32.46 -24.97 -35.78
C ARG A 463 32.91 -24.13 -34.57
N LYS A 464 34.07 -24.52 -34.05
CA LYS A 464 34.74 -23.98 -32.85
C LYS A 464 35.27 -22.54 -33.03
N ASN A 465 35.34 -21.83 -31.95
CA ASN A 465 35.95 -20.52 -31.66
C ASN A 465 34.99 -19.31 -31.58
N LEU A 466 34.30 -19.25 -30.45
CA LEU A 466 33.66 -18.02 -29.99
C LEU A 466 33.88 -17.86 -28.47
N PRO A 467 33.98 -16.64 -27.94
CA PRO A 467 34.29 -16.42 -26.51
C PRO A 467 33.28 -17.03 -25.54
N HIS A 468 33.77 -17.35 -24.36
CA HIS A 468 33.16 -18.23 -23.32
C HIS A 468 31.75 -17.87 -22.77
N THR A 469 31.06 -16.92 -23.36
CA THR A 469 29.82 -16.36 -22.80
C THR A 469 28.58 -16.45 -23.72
N VAL A 470 28.67 -17.16 -24.84
CA VAL A 470 27.57 -17.24 -25.81
C VAL A 470 26.98 -18.64 -25.89
N TRP A 471 25.70 -18.77 -25.61
CA TRP A 471 24.95 -20.01 -25.84
C TRP A 471 24.40 -20.05 -27.26
N LYS A 472 24.61 -21.18 -27.94
CA LYS A 472 24.08 -21.40 -29.28
C LYS A 472 22.81 -22.25 -29.20
N ILE A 473 21.71 -21.76 -29.74
CA ILE A 473 20.48 -22.52 -29.93
C ILE A 473 20.40 -22.89 -31.41
N SER A 474 20.57 -24.19 -31.72
CA SER A 474 20.36 -24.72 -33.07
C SER A 474 18.93 -25.22 -33.19
N ILE A 475 18.21 -24.64 -34.10
CA ILE A 475 16.85 -25.10 -34.46
C ILE A 475 16.98 -25.88 -35.76
N LYS A 476 16.70 -27.19 -35.69
CA LYS A 476 16.71 -28.08 -36.85
C LYS A 476 15.29 -28.12 -37.42
N ILE A 477 15.12 -27.48 -38.56
CA ILE A 477 13.86 -27.50 -39.30
C ILE A 477 14.03 -28.51 -40.42
N SER A 478 13.28 -29.62 -40.36
CA SER A 478 13.26 -30.67 -41.39
C SER A 478 12.11 -30.43 -42.34
N LEU A 479 12.40 -30.30 -43.60
CA LEU A 479 11.46 -29.90 -44.61
C LEU A 479 11.42 -31.01 -45.71
N LYS A 480 10.25 -31.48 -46.12
CA LYS A 480 10.09 -32.44 -47.24
C LYS A 480 9.91 -31.69 -48.57
N MET A 481 10.72 -32.06 -49.56
CA MET A 481 10.69 -31.46 -50.89
C MET A 481 9.57 -32.02 -51.76
N TYR A 482 8.87 -31.11 -52.44
CA TYR A 482 8.19 -31.38 -53.69
C TYR A 482 8.85 -30.56 -54.78
N MET A 483 9.34 -31.27 -55.83
CA MET A 483 10.05 -30.68 -56.96
C MET A 483 9.12 -29.87 -57.86
N TRP A 484 9.48 -28.62 -58.17
CA TRP A 484 9.36 -27.98 -59.49
C TRP A 484 10.42 -26.86 -59.64
N GLU A 485 10.98 -26.82 -60.81
CA GLU A 485 12.20 -26.11 -61.21
C GLU A 485 12.26 -24.63 -60.88
N ILE A 486 13.43 -24.16 -60.46
CA ILE A 486 14.14 -22.95 -60.96
C ILE A 486 15.53 -22.93 -60.36
N LEU A 487 16.52 -22.58 -61.21
CA LEU A 487 17.92 -22.42 -60.90
C LEU A 487 18.21 -21.38 -59.81
N LEU A 488 18.88 -21.79 -58.78
CA LEU A 488 19.83 -20.94 -58.02
C LEU A 488 20.61 -21.82 -57.04
N UNK A 489 21.83 -21.74 -56.81
CA UNK A 489 22.64 -22.35 -56.20
C UNK A 489 22.31 -22.86 -55.01
N PRO A 490 22.80 -23.75 -54.70
CA PRO A 490 22.27 -24.41 -53.53
C PRO A 490 22.80 -23.80 -52.25
N ILE A 491 22.01 -23.00 -51.60
CA ILE A 491 22.27 -22.65 -50.19
C ILE A 491 21.86 -23.91 -49.40
N LYS A 492 22.84 -24.70 -48.99
CA LYS A 492 22.62 -25.96 -48.30
C LYS A 492 22.25 -25.80 -46.83
N THR A 493 22.58 -24.65 -46.19
CA THR A 493 22.31 -24.41 -44.78
C THR A 493 22.28 -22.91 -44.42
N LEU A 494 21.39 -22.52 -43.53
CA LEU A 494 21.34 -21.19 -42.92
C LEU A 494 21.54 -21.34 -41.42
N ASP A 495 22.63 -20.79 -40.89
CA ASP A 495 22.93 -20.78 -39.47
C ASP A 495 22.42 -19.49 -38.83
N VAL A 496 21.40 -19.61 -37.97
CA VAL A 496 20.92 -18.47 -37.16
C VAL A 496 21.57 -18.56 -35.80
N VAL A 497 22.52 -17.69 -35.52
CA VAL A 497 23.17 -17.59 -34.22
C VAL A 497 22.57 -16.40 -33.47
N LEU A 498 21.90 -16.71 -32.35
CA LEU A 498 21.37 -15.69 -31.46
C LEU A 498 22.34 -15.52 -30.27
N PRO A 499 23.04 -14.41 -30.14
CA PRO A 499 23.91 -14.18 -28.99
C PRO A 499 23.04 -13.86 -27.75
N VAL A 500 23.02 -14.75 -26.77
CA VAL A 500 22.34 -14.55 -25.49
C VAL A 500 23.42 -14.26 -24.43
N ASN A 501 23.43 -13.06 -23.92
CA ASN A 501 24.39 -12.65 -22.90
C ASN A 501 23.88 -13.07 -21.51
N MET A 502 24.50 -14.07 -20.94
CA MET A 502 24.09 -14.72 -19.68
C MET A 502 24.50 -13.98 -18.40
N HIS A 503 25.29 -12.91 -18.49
CA HIS A 503 25.75 -12.17 -17.31
C HIS A 503 24.64 -11.41 -16.54
N ARG A 504 23.40 -11.46 -17.03
CA ARG A 504 22.30 -10.65 -16.45
C ARG A 504 21.16 -11.43 -15.81
N PHE A 505 21.27 -12.75 -15.69
CA PHE A 505 20.27 -13.54 -14.98
C PHE A 505 20.82 -13.94 -13.60
N PRO A 506 20.27 -13.39 -12.48
CA PRO A 506 20.84 -13.64 -11.16
C PRO A 506 20.42 -14.98 -10.55
N SER A 507 19.83 -15.89 -11.29
CA SER A 507 19.38 -17.16 -10.74
C SER A 507 20.19 -18.34 -11.26
N ARG A 508 20.48 -19.26 -10.36
CA ARG A 508 21.17 -20.53 -10.63
C ARG A 508 20.28 -21.58 -11.33
N HIS A 509 19.10 -21.20 -11.81
CA HIS A 509 18.17 -22.13 -12.46
C HIS A 509 18.27 -22.05 -13.99
N PRO A 510 18.30 -23.17 -14.68
CA PRO A 510 18.31 -23.16 -16.14
C PRO A 510 16.98 -22.64 -16.71
N VAL A 511 17.07 -21.70 -17.61
CA VAL A 511 15.91 -21.22 -18.37
C VAL A 511 15.49 -22.34 -19.30
N SER A 512 14.29 -22.86 -19.12
CA SER A 512 13.77 -23.93 -19.99
C SER A 512 13.42 -23.39 -21.38
N ALA A 513 13.68 -24.18 -22.41
CA ALA A 513 13.31 -23.86 -23.79
C ALA A 513 11.79 -23.57 -23.93
N VAL A 514 10.99 -24.03 -22.98
CA VAL A 514 9.55 -23.81 -22.90
C VAL A 514 9.18 -22.36 -22.62
N SER A 515 10.00 -21.64 -21.85
CA SER A 515 9.74 -20.22 -21.56
C SER A 515 9.97 -19.30 -22.78
N LEU A 516 10.76 -19.72 -23.74
CA LEU A 516 10.97 -18.99 -24.99
C LEU A 516 9.81 -19.20 -25.99
N LEU A 517 9.19 -20.38 -25.97
CA LEU A 517 8.08 -20.72 -26.87
C LEU A 517 6.74 -20.07 -26.47
N ARG A 518 6.58 -19.66 -25.23
CA ARG A 518 5.35 -18.99 -24.73
C ARG A 518 5.06 -17.62 -25.32
N HIS A 519 6.02 -17.05 -26.07
CA HIS A 519 5.86 -15.71 -26.63
C HIS A 519 5.73 -15.73 -28.17
N LEU A 520 5.47 -16.89 -28.75
CA LEU A 520 5.13 -17.00 -30.18
C LEU A 520 3.62 -16.80 -30.39
N PRO A 521 3.22 -16.08 -31.43
CA PRO A 521 1.78 -15.88 -31.71
C PRO A 521 1.05 -17.19 -32.03
N GLU A 522 -0.23 -17.25 -31.76
CA GLU A 522 -1.12 -18.44 -31.89
C GLU A 522 -1.17 -19.03 -33.30
N SER A 523 -0.71 -18.33 -34.33
CA SER A 523 -0.67 -18.81 -35.72
C SER A 523 0.32 -19.96 -35.96
N PHE A 524 1.11 -20.37 -34.95
CA PHE A 524 2.11 -21.45 -35.11
C PHE A 524 1.67 -22.84 -34.57
N THR A 525 0.43 -22.99 -34.13
CA THR A 525 -0.03 -24.23 -33.49
C THR A 525 -0.38 -25.37 -34.48
N GLY A 526 -0.24 -25.17 -35.80
CA GLY A 526 -0.59 -26.16 -36.82
C GLY A 526 0.56 -26.91 -37.48
N MET A 527 1.81 -26.77 -37.00
CA MET A 527 2.96 -27.40 -37.64
C MET A 527 3.37 -28.73 -36.99
N PRO A 528 3.69 -29.78 -37.77
CA PRO A 528 4.18 -31.05 -37.21
C PRO A 528 5.64 -30.92 -36.71
N SER A 529 5.83 -31.32 -35.49
CA SER A 529 7.08 -31.59 -34.71
C SER A 529 8.28 -30.67 -34.89
N ILE A 530 8.50 -29.81 -33.90
CA ILE A 530 9.75 -29.07 -33.68
C ILE A 530 10.62 -29.87 -32.69
N SER A 531 11.80 -30.33 -33.14
CA SER A 531 12.76 -31.01 -32.27
C SER A 531 13.82 -30.01 -31.78
N VAL A 532 13.92 -29.85 -30.47
CA VAL A 532 14.91 -28.97 -29.85
C VAL A 532 16.07 -29.83 -29.30
N CYS A 533 17.24 -29.68 -29.85
CA CYS A 533 18.46 -30.33 -29.34
C CYS A 533 19.25 -29.31 -28.50
N ARG A 534 19.58 -29.72 -27.28
CA ARG A 534 20.41 -28.94 -26.36
C ARG A 534 21.79 -29.60 -26.26
N SER A 535 22.84 -28.92 -26.70
CA SER A 535 24.21 -29.34 -26.43
C SER A 535 24.83 -28.41 -25.37
N LEU A 536 25.23 -28.99 -24.27
CA LEU A 536 25.93 -28.31 -23.16
C LEU A 536 27.43 -28.58 -23.35
N SER A 537 28.21 -27.55 -23.64
CA SER A 537 29.66 -27.61 -23.51
C SER A 537 30.08 -26.78 -22.30
N ALA A 538 30.40 -27.46 -21.22
CA ALA A 538 30.98 -26.84 -20.04
C ALA A 538 32.48 -27.12 -20.01
N HIS A 539 33.31 -26.09 -19.99
CA HIS A 539 34.73 -26.20 -19.71
C HIS A 539 35.01 -25.84 -18.25
N ARG A 540 35.22 -26.85 -17.43
CA ARG A 540 36.07 -26.79 -16.23
C ARG A 540 36.98 -28.00 -16.21
N PRO A 541 38.23 -27.91 -15.79
CA PRO A 541 39.10 -29.07 -15.78
C PRO A 541 38.72 -30.03 -14.68
N GLN A 542 38.73 -31.30 -15.05
CA GLN A 542 38.65 -32.51 -14.23
C GLN A 542 37.35 -32.80 -13.46
N ARG A 543 36.47 -33.51 -14.17
CA ARG A 543 35.92 -34.83 -13.77
C ARG A 543 35.06 -35.37 -14.92
N LYS A 544 35.20 -36.66 -15.19
CA LYS A 544 34.57 -37.39 -16.30
C LYS A 544 33.05 -37.33 -16.24
N TYR A 545 32.44 -36.71 -17.25
CA TYR A 545 31.02 -36.92 -17.57
C TYR A 545 30.92 -37.56 -18.94
N ARG A 546 30.20 -38.69 -19.01
CA ARG A 546 29.94 -39.42 -20.27
C ARG A 546 28.83 -38.75 -21.08
N GLN A 547 28.91 -38.97 -22.38
CA GLN A 547 28.08 -38.43 -23.44
C GLN A 547 26.59 -38.79 -23.36
N GLY A 548 25.77 -37.89 -23.89
CA GLY A 548 24.56 -38.19 -24.62
C GLY A 548 23.25 -38.25 -23.81
N MET A 549 22.61 -37.11 -23.56
CA MET A 549 21.16 -37.08 -23.25
C MET A 549 20.35 -36.92 -24.53
N ARG A 550 19.50 -37.92 -24.85
CA ARG A 550 18.45 -37.82 -25.89
C ARG A 550 17.11 -37.51 -25.24
N TRP A 551 16.39 -36.61 -25.85
CA TRP A 551 15.04 -36.21 -25.42
C TRP A 551 14.00 -36.71 -26.44
N LYS A 552 12.89 -37.30 -25.99
CA LYS A 552 11.78 -37.70 -26.87
C LYS A 552 10.49 -36.95 -26.47
N UNK A 553 9.77 -36.50 -27.12
CA UNK A 553 8.82 -35.99 -26.82
C UNK A 553 7.92 -36.82 -27.04
N ILE A 554 7.21 -37.01 -26.37
CA ILE A 554 6.03 -37.86 -26.47
C ILE A 554 4.78 -36.97 -26.46
N LEU A 555 4.03 -37.04 -27.52
CA LEU A 555 2.70 -36.42 -27.64
C LEU A 555 1.65 -37.48 -27.26
N ILE A 556 0.83 -37.18 -26.28
CA ILE A 556 -0.28 -38.04 -25.84
C ILE A 556 -1.58 -37.52 -26.47
N PRO A 557 -2.31 -38.33 -27.23
CA PRO A 557 -3.62 -37.91 -27.78
C PRO A 557 -4.70 -37.78 -26.70
N GLU A 558 -5.66 -36.92 -26.94
CA GLU A 558 -6.75 -36.54 -26.02
C GLU A 558 -7.76 -37.65 -25.65
N SER A 559 -7.67 -38.85 -26.23
CA SER A 559 -8.76 -39.84 -26.19
C SER A 559 -8.49 -41.13 -25.41
N SER A 560 -7.51 -41.19 -24.50
CA SER A 560 -7.30 -42.42 -23.72
C SER A 560 -7.93 -42.34 -22.32
N GLN A 561 -8.99 -43.14 -22.12
CA GLN A 561 -9.57 -43.43 -20.80
C GLN A 561 -8.61 -44.35 -20.03
N MET A 562 -8.20 -43.89 -18.88
CA MET A 562 -7.41 -44.74 -17.99
C MET A 562 -8.28 -45.41 -16.94
N UNK A 563 -8.16 -46.61 -16.81
CA UNK A 563 -8.72 -47.28 -15.84
C UNK A 563 -8.16 -47.04 -14.53
N GLN A 564 -8.88 -47.15 -13.67
CA GLN A 564 -8.53 -46.99 -12.29
C GLN A 564 -7.83 -48.24 -11.70
N PRO A 565 -6.64 -48.11 -11.18
CA PRO A 565 -6.07 -49.15 -10.30
C PRO A 565 -6.35 -48.86 -8.83
N GLU A 566 -6.34 -49.91 -8.02
CA GLU A 566 -6.65 -49.90 -6.59
C GLU A 566 -5.59 -49.18 -5.72
N ARG A 567 -6.03 -48.80 -4.53
CA ARG A 567 -5.41 -47.90 -3.56
C ARG A 567 -4.05 -48.33 -2.96
N ASN A 568 -3.07 -47.42 -2.99
CA ASN A 568 -1.98 -47.43 -1.99
C ASN A 568 -1.57 -46.00 -1.66
N SER A 569 -1.26 -45.73 -0.40
CA SER A 569 -1.22 -44.38 0.17
C SER A 569 -0.04 -43.48 -0.25
N ARG A 570 0.97 -44.02 -0.94
CA ARG A 570 2.12 -43.24 -1.41
C ARG A 570 1.93 -42.54 -2.76
N ASP A 571 0.90 -42.95 -3.51
CA ASP A 571 0.64 -42.43 -4.87
C ASP A 571 -0.22 -41.14 -4.90
N ARG A 572 -0.79 -40.73 -3.77
CA ARG A 572 -1.71 -39.59 -3.75
C ARG A 572 -1.03 -38.25 -4.11
N HIS A 573 0.23 -38.06 -3.73
CA HIS A 573 0.95 -36.82 -4.04
C HIS A 573 1.32 -36.71 -5.52
N PHE A 574 1.67 -37.82 -6.14
CA PHE A 574 2.04 -37.86 -7.57
C PHE A 574 0.84 -37.62 -8.49
N HIS A 575 -0.30 -38.17 -8.12
CA HIS A 575 -1.56 -38.02 -8.89
C HIS A 575 -2.09 -36.56 -8.85
N HIS A 576 -1.92 -35.87 -7.75
CA HIS A 576 -2.36 -34.48 -7.61
C HIS A 576 -1.51 -33.53 -8.46
N LEU A 577 -0.22 -33.80 -8.55
CA LEU A 577 0.71 -33.03 -9.38
C LEU A 577 0.43 -33.26 -10.89
N CYS A 578 0.18 -34.50 -11.29
CA CYS A 578 -0.15 -34.84 -12.67
C CYS A 578 -1.50 -34.26 -13.13
N ARG A 579 -2.51 -34.22 -12.25
CA ARG A 579 -3.81 -33.62 -12.55
C ARG A 579 -3.70 -32.09 -12.74
N ARG A 580 -2.90 -31.42 -11.93
CA ARG A 580 -2.67 -29.96 -12.07
C ARG A 580 -1.90 -29.60 -13.35
N LEU A 581 -0.99 -30.47 -13.78
CA LEU A 581 -0.24 -30.28 -15.02
C LEU A 581 -1.10 -30.53 -16.27
N LEU A 582 -2.02 -31.50 -16.21
CA LEU A 582 -2.95 -31.81 -17.31
C LEU A 582 -4.06 -30.74 -17.46
N THR A 583 -4.55 -30.19 -16.35
CA THR A 583 -5.57 -29.12 -16.38
C THR A 583 -5.00 -27.79 -16.87
N ALA A 584 -3.70 -27.61 -16.79
CA ALA A 584 -3.04 -26.35 -17.19
C ALA A 584 -2.57 -26.34 -18.66
N LYS A 585 -2.86 -27.37 -19.44
CA LYS A 585 -2.40 -27.53 -20.85
C LYS A 585 -0.87 -27.33 -21.01
N VAL A 586 -0.09 -27.88 -20.09
CA VAL A 586 1.37 -27.74 -20.10
C VAL A 586 2.02 -29.02 -20.66
N LEU A 587 2.93 -28.85 -21.60
CA LEU A 587 3.80 -29.93 -22.08
C LEU A 587 4.71 -30.44 -20.95
N SER A 588 4.61 -31.69 -20.57
CA SER A 588 5.52 -32.30 -19.59
C SER A 588 6.72 -32.92 -20.28
N ILE A 589 7.90 -32.54 -19.87
CA ILE A 589 9.17 -33.14 -20.29
C ILE A 589 9.60 -34.11 -19.19
N ILE A 590 9.53 -35.39 -19.47
CA ILE A 590 9.96 -36.46 -18.54
C ILE A 590 11.41 -36.87 -18.88
N SER A 591 12.29 -36.80 -17.91
CA SER A 591 13.66 -37.33 -18.03
C SER A 591 13.65 -38.80 -17.58
N THR A 592 13.99 -39.72 -18.48
CA THR A 592 14.22 -41.13 -18.11
C THR A 592 15.70 -41.32 -17.72
N ARG A 593 15.95 -41.73 -16.50
CA ARG A 593 17.24 -42.20 -16.00
C ARG A 593 17.25 -43.74 -16.12
N ASN A 594 18.16 -44.29 -16.97
CA ASN A 594 18.42 -45.75 -16.97
C ASN A 594 19.34 -46.13 -15.79
N UNK A 595 18.92 -46.91 -15.37
CA UNK A 595 19.61 -47.38 -14.27
C UNK A 595 20.06 -48.65 -14.25
#